data_a078da7ba95a3b2fdf80697566ee7a7a
#
_entry.id   a078da7ba95a3b2fdf80697566ee7a7a
#
_cell.length_a   1.000
_cell.length_b   1.000
_cell.length_c   1.000
_cell.angle_alpha   90.00
_cell.angle_beta   90.00
_cell.angle_gamma   90.00
#
_symmetry.space_group_name_H-M   'P 1'
#
loop_
_entity.id
_entity.type
_entity.pdbx_description
1 polymer ?
#
loop_
_entity_poly.entity_id
_entity_poly.type
_entity_poly.pdbx_seq_one_letter_code
_entity_poly.pdbx_strand_id
1 'polypeptide(L)'
;SGLNLTERKAVYEKDVVYVTNNEIGFDYLRDNMLLRKEDKTLRGLNFAVIDEVDSILIDEARTPLVISGVAEDNADLYLKLKNIPQFLREEIIDLETNETTTEGDYVIDLQSNAIELTNSGHEKVEEKLRSLGLISADENLYSSKNLKLLEMVLCILRANLLFLKNTDYILQNLSLIHI
;
A
#
# COMPACT_ATOMS: atom_id res chain seq x y z
N SER A 1 28.10 -1.94 -7.33
CA SER A 1 26.83 -2.57 -6.98
C SER A 1 26.83 -4.01 -7.50
N GLY A 2 26.23 -4.95 -6.78
CA GLY A 2 26.26 -6.38 -7.11
C GLY A 2 26.75 -7.25 -5.97
N LEU A 3 27.14 -6.65 -4.86
CA LEU A 3 27.53 -7.38 -3.66
C LEU A 3 26.30 -7.97 -2.98
N ASN A 4 26.42 -9.21 -2.51
CA ASN A 4 25.42 -9.81 -1.65
C ASN A 4 25.46 -9.20 -0.23
N LEU A 5 24.50 -9.53 0.63
CA LEU A 5 24.36 -8.94 1.96
C LEU A 5 25.60 -9.15 2.84
N THR A 6 26.17 -10.36 2.80
CA THR A 6 27.35 -10.73 3.60
C THR A 6 28.59 -9.96 3.15
N GLU A 7 28.79 -9.87 1.84
CA GLU A 7 29.91 -9.10 1.26
C GLU A 7 29.78 -7.62 1.57
N ARG A 8 28.58 -7.07 1.49
CA ARG A 8 28.28 -5.67 1.81
C ARG A 8 28.57 -5.36 3.27
N LYS A 9 28.16 -6.23 4.18
CA LYS A 9 28.48 -6.11 5.61
C LYS A 9 29.99 -6.11 5.86
N ALA A 10 30.72 -7.01 5.23
CA ALA A 10 32.18 -7.07 5.33
C ALA A 10 32.89 -5.81 4.79
N VAL A 11 32.32 -5.13 3.79
CA VAL A 11 32.81 -3.84 3.31
C VAL A 11 32.60 -2.75 4.36
N TYR A 12 31.43 -2.67 4.97
CA TYR A 12 31.14 -1.66 6.01
C TYR A 12 31.90 -1.88 7.32
N GLU A 13 32.47 -3.07 7.54
CA GLU A 13 33.36 -3.33 8.69
C GLU A 13 34.77 -2.72 8.54
N LYS A 14 35.14 -2.21 7.37
CA LYS A 14 36.46 -1.59 7.11
C LYS A 14 36.58 -0.21 7.77
N ASP A 15 37.78 0.19 8.08
CA ASP A 15 38.09 1.51 8.72
C ASP A 15 37.64 2.66 7.83
N VAL A 16 37.85 2.56 6.51
CA VAL A 16 37.47 3.54 5.51
C VAL A 16 36.62 2.86 4.44
N VAL A 17 35.45 3.45 4.12
CA VAL A 17 34.54 2.97 3.10
C VAL A 17 34.23 4.08 2.10
N TYR A 18 34.48 3.81 0.82
CA TYR A 18 34.06 4.67 -0.28
C TYR A 18 32.73 4.16 -0.82
N VAL A 19 31.74 5.03 -0.85
CA VAL A 19 30.38 4.66 -1.25
C VAL A 19 29.68 5.88 -1.85
N THR A 20 28.77 5.67 -2.80
CA THR A 20 27.93 6.76 -3.32
C THR A 20 26.82 7.12 -2.32
N ASN A 21 26.34 8.36 -2.38
CA ASN A 21 25.21 8.85 -1.58
C ASN A 21 23.99 7.94 -1.72
N ASN A 22 23.67 7.50 -2.93
CA ASN A 22 22.54 6.62 -3.20
C ASN A 22 22.72 5.24 -2.57
N GLU A 23 23.89 4.62 -2.68
CA GLU A 23 24.13 3.28 -2.11
C GLU A 23 23.99 3.28 -0.59
N ILE A 24 24.63 4.24 0.09
CA ILE A 24 24.53 4.32 1.55
C ILE A 24 23.10 4.68 2.00
N GLY A 25 22.41 5.53 1.24
CA GLY A 25 21.02 5.88 1.51
C GLY A 25 20.09 4.67 1.37
N PHE A 26 20.22 3.87 0.32
CA PHE A 26 19.46 2.64 0.17
C PHE A 26 19.80 1.58 1.22
N ASP A 27 21.06 1.45 1.62
CA ASP A 27 21.44 0.52 2.68
C ASP A 27 20.87 0.96 4.02
N TYR A 28 20.87 2.27 4.30
CA TYR A 28 20.23 2.82 5.50
C TYR A 28 18.71 2.51 5.52
N LEU A 29 18.03 2.69 4.41
CA LEU A 29 16.60 2.37 4.31
C LEU A 29 16.35 0.87 4.52
N ARG A 30 17.14 -0.01 3.89
CA ARG A 30 17.01 -1.46 4.06
C ARG A 30 17.22 -1.87 5.51
N ASP A 31 18.26 -1.34 6.16
CA ASP A 31 18.59 -1.63 7.57
C ASP A 31 17.46 -1.20 8.53
N ASN A 32 16.70 -0.14 8.19
CA ASN A 32 15.58 0.31 9.00
C ASN A 32 14.27 -0.48 8.73
N MET A 33 14.25 -1.31 7.70
CA MET A 33 13.14 -2.23 7.43
C MET A 33 13.35 -3.62 8.06
N LEU A 34 14.52 -3.89 8.63
CA LEU A 34 14.85 -5.20 9.22
C LEU A 34 14.20 -5.40 10.59
N LEU A 35 13.76 -6.62 10.85
CA LEU A 35 13.15 -7.02 12.11
C LEU A 35 14.20 -7.30 13.22
N ARG A 36 15.42 -7.63 12.83
CA ARG A 36 16.51 -8.00 13.76
C ARG A 36 17.69 -7.06 13.60
N LYS A 37 18.24 -6.61 14.72
CA LYS A 37 19.39 -5.69 14.72
C LYS A 37 20.66 -6.35 14.17
N GLU A 38 20.81 -7.66 14.35
CA GLU A 38 21.97 -8.44 13.90
C GLU A 38 22.08 -8.50 12.37
N ASP A 39 20.97 -8.34 11.68
CA ASP A 39 20.89 -8.41 10.21
C ASP A 39 21.31 -7.08 9.55
N LYS A 40 21.50 -6.02 10.34
CA LYS A 40 21.92 -4.70 9.81
C LYS A 40 23.27 -4.79 9.15
N THR A 41 23.36 -4.08 8.03
CA THR A 41 24.57 -3.98 7.21
C THR A 41 25.49 -2.85 7.68
N LEU A 42 24.88 -1.70 8.02
CA LEU A 42 25.62 -0.53 8.46
C LEU A 42 26.03 -0.65 9.94
N ARG A 43 27.26 -0.27 10.20
CA ARG A 43 27.73 0.01 11.57
C ARG A 43 27.33 1.42 12.01
N GLY A 44 27.76 1.83 13.22
CA GLY A 44 27.57 3.20 13.69
C GLY A 44 28.15 4.25 12.72
N LEU A 45 27.39 5.31 12.50
CA LEU A 45 27.78 6.44 11.65
C LEU A 45 28.59 7.43 12.50
N ASN A 46 29.93 7.39 12.40
CA ASN A 46 30.83 8.21 13.24
C ASN A 46 31.32 9.45 12.53
N PHE A 47 31.74 9.32 11.27
CA PHE A 47 32.36 10.38 10.51
C PHE A 47 32.11 10.19 9.01
N ALA A 48 31.92 11.29 8.29
CA ALA A 48 31.77 11.26 6.83
C ALA A 48 32.56 12.42 6.20
N VAL A 49 33.21 12.12 5.09
CA VAL A 49 33.79 13.12 4.17
C VAL A 49 32.89 13.06 2.92
N ILE A 50 32.33 14.21 2.54
CA ILE A 50 31.44 14.33 1.39
C ILE A 50 32.14 15.11 0.31
N ASP A 51 32.38 14.49 -0.84
CA ASP A 51 32.85 15.14 -2.04
C ASP A 51 31.62 15.57 -2.88
N GLU A 52 31.77 16.58 -3.75
CA GLU A 52 30.68 17.16 -4.53
C GLU A 52 29.49 17.57 -3.65
N VAL A 53 29.76 18.25 -2.55
CA VAL A 53 28.80 18.58 -1.48
C VAL A 53 27.63 19.44 -1.96
N ASP A 54 27.88 20.33 -2.91
CA ASP A 54 26.86 21.15 -3.57
C ASP A 54 25.84 20.30 -4.33
N SER A 55 26.32 19.33 -5.09
CA SER A 55 25.43 18.38 -5.77
C SER A 55 24.63 17.55 -4.77
N ILE A 56 25.29 16.95 -3.79
CA ILE A 56 24.66 15.99 -2.88
C ILE A 56 23.72 16.67 -1.88
N LEU A 57 24.11 17.77 -1.27
CA LEU A 57 23.37 18.41 -0.17
C LEU A 57 22.46 19.56 -0.62
N ILE A 58 22.59 20.04 -1.87
CA ILE A 58 21.79 21.14 -2.40
C ILE A 58 20.96 20.66 -3.59
N ASP A 59 21.61 20.29 -4.69
CA ASP A 59 20.91 19.99 -5.95
C ASP A 59 20.03 18.72 -5.83
N GLU A 60 20.56 17.66 -5.23
CA GLU A 60 19.87 16.38 -5.03
C GLU A 60 19.25 16.20 -3.64
N ALA A 61 19.30 17.23 -2.79
CA ALA A 61 18.87 17.12 -1.38
C ALA A 61 17.43 16.64 -1.19
N ARG A 62 16.56 16.92 -2.16
CA ARG A 62 15.15 16.51 -2.15
C ARG A 62 14.84 15.33 -3.06
N THR A 63 15.84 14.73 -3.68
CA THR A 63 15.62 13.55 -4.53
C THR A 63 15.20 12.36 -3.67
N PRO A 64 13.99 11.81 -3.85
CA PRO A 64 13.52 10.72 -3.02
C PRO A 64 14.26 9.42 -3.34
N LEU A 65 14.65 8.69 -2.31
CA LEU A 65 15.11 7.32 -2.43
C LEU A 65 13.90 6.39 -2.24
N VAL A 66 13.55 5.64 -3.29
CA VAL A 66 12.38 4.76 -3.29
C VAL A 66 12.82 3.32 -3.39
N ILE A 67 12.41 2.49 -2.44
CA ILE A 67 12.53 1.03 -2.51
C ILE A 67 11.18 0.49 -2.95
N SER A 68 11.15 -0.16 -4.11
CA SER A 68 9.98 -0.85 -4.62
C SER A 68 10.29 -2.32 -4.86
N GLY A 69 9.32 -3.18 -4.58
CA GLY A 69 9.36 -4.60 -4.95
C GLY A 69 8.63 -4.84 -6.28
N VAL A 70 8.78 -6.05 -6.79
CA VAL A 70 7.94 -6.51 -7.89
C VAL A 70 6.51 -6.59 -7.36
N ALA A 71 5.60 -5.84 -7.99
CA ALA A 71 4.18 -5.98 -7.68
C ALA A 71 3.73 -7.40 -8.08
N GLU A 72 3.05 -8.08 -7.17
CA GLU A 72 2.38 -9.33 -7.55
C GLU A 72 1.28 -9.00 -8.57
N ASP A 73 1.23 -9.77 -9.64
CA ASP A 73 0.14 -9.63 -10.61
C ASP A 73 -1.13 -10.21 -9.99
N ASN A 74 -1.98 -9.32 -9.51
CA ASN A 74 -3.28 -9.67 -8.92
C ASN A 74 -4.44 -9.37 -9.88
N ALA A 75 -4.18 -9.16 -11.17
CA ALA A 75 -5.20 -8.79 -12.15
C ALA A 75 -6.36 -9.80 -12.18
N ASP A 76 -6.06 -11.10 -12.17
CA ASP A 76 -7.08 -12.16 -12.14
C ASP A 76 -7.95 -12.10 -10.88
N LEU A 77 -7.36 -11.74 -9.75
CA LEU A 77 -8.08 -11.63 -8.49
C LEU A 77 -9.01 -10.40 -8.50
N TYR A 78 -8.52 -9.26 -8.99
CA TYR A 78 -9.36 -8.07 -9.20
C TYR A 78 -10.53 -8.36 -10.16
N LEU A 79 -10.31 -9.11 -11.22
CA LEU A 79 -11.38 -9.52 -12.15
C LEU A 79 -12.46 -10.39 -11.48
N LYS A 80 -12.09 -11.25 -10.54
CA LYS A 80 -13.05 -12.05 -9.75
C LYS A 80 -13.85 -11.19 -8.78
N LEU A 81 -13.23 -10.18 -8.20
CA LEU A 81 -13.81 -9.32 -7.17
C LEU A 81 -14.60 -8.13 -7.72
N LYS A 82 -14.42 -7.75 -8.99
CA LYS A 82 -14.96 -6.52 -9.59
C LYS A 82 -16.47 -6.30 -9.44
N ASN A 83 -17.23 -7.38 -9.25
CA ASN A 83 -18.69 -7.31 -9.15
C ASN A 83 -19.18 -7.19 -7.69
N ILE A 84 -18.28 -7.19 -6.69
CA ILE A 84 -18.68 -7.08 -5.28
C ILE A 84 -19.53 -5.82 -5.00
N PRO A 85 -19.20 -4.63 -5.50
CA PRO A 85 -19.99 -3.42 -5.23
C PRO A 85 -21.46 -3.54 -5.64
N GLN A 86 -21.78 -4.38 -6.64
CA GLN A 86 -23.15 -4.55 -7.15
C GLN A 86 -24.07 -5.31 -6.19
N PHE A 87 -23.52 -6.02 -5.22
CA PHE A 87 -24.28 -6.78 -4.22
C PHE A 87 -24.47 -6.04 -2.90
N LEU A 88 -23.83 -4.88 -2.75
CA LEU A 88 -23.84 -4.09 -1.53
C LEU A 88 -24.71 -2.85 -1.72
N ARG A 89 -25.33 -2.40 -0.63
CA ARG A 89 -26.19 -1.22 -0.57
C ARG A 89 -25.56 -0.19 0.35
N GLU A 90 -25.70 1.07 -0.01
CA GLU A 90 -25.26 2.18 0.84
C GLU A 90 -26.17 2.32 2.06
N GLU A 91 -25.56 2.53 3.22
CA GLU A 91 -26.22 2.98 4.43
C GLU A 91 -26.29 4.49 4.42
N ILE A 92 -27.48 5.04 4.58
CA ILE A 92 -27.69 6.49 4.60
C ILE A 92 -27.88 6.91 6.03
N ILE A 93 -26.97 7.77 6.50
CA ILE A 93 -27.02 8.40 7.83
C ILE A 93 -27.45 9.86 7.65
N ASP A 94 -28.44 10.29 8.41
CA ASP A 94 -28.83 11.69 8.47
C ASP A 94 -27.74 12.49 9.24
N LEU A 95 -27.12 13.45 8.56
CA LEU A 95 -26.02 14.24 9.10
C LEU A 95 -26.46 15.21 10.23
N GLU A 96 -27.77 15.55 10.33
CA GLU A 96 -28.27 16.43 11.38
C GLU A 96 -28.61 15.67 12.66
N THR A 97 -29.19 14.46 12.52
CA THR A 97 -29.64 13.65 13.64
C THR A 97 -28.67 12.55 14.04
N ASN A 98 -27.69 12.23 13.21
CA ASN A 98 -26.82 11.05 13.32
C ASN A 98 -27.60 9.72 13.40
N GLU A 99 -28.82 9.68 12.92
CA GLU A 99 -29.64 8.48 12.90
C GLU A 99 -29.52 7.78 11.52
N THR A 100 -29.46 6.46 11.54
CA THR A 100 -29.49 5.66 10.30
C THR A 100 -30.86 5.72 9.68
N THR A 101 -30.98 6.40 8.56
CA THR A 101 -32.23 6.53 7.79
C THR A 101 -32.50 5.27 6.97
N THR A 102 -31.46 4.62 6.48
CA THR A 102 -31.56 3.39 5.69
C THR A 102 -30.40 2.49 6.07
N GLU A 103 -30.71 1.29 6.58
CA GLU A 103 -29.70 0.26 6.84
C GLU A 103 -29.04 -0.20 5.52
N GLY A 104 -27.72 -0.33 5.56
CA GLY A 104 -26.92 -0.67 4.40
C GLY A 104 -25.71 -1.55 4.74
N ASP A 105 -24.92 -1.79 3.75
CA ASP A 105 -23.77 -2.67 3.81
C ASP A 105 -22.45 -1.88 3.87
N TYR A 106 -22.47 -0.60 3.50
CA TYR A 106 -21.32 0.30 3.58
C TYR A 106 -21.77 1.75 3.80
N VAL A 107 -20.88 2.52 4.42
CA VAL A 107 -21.03 3.96 4.62
C VAL A 107 -19.94 4.68 3.84
N ILE A 108 -20.30 5.79 3.20
CA ILE A 108 -19.36 6.69 2.55
C ILE A 108 -19.10 7.89 3.44
N ASP A 109 -17.86 8.07 3.87
CA ASP A 109 -17.38 9.30 4.48
C ASP A 109 -16.77 10.21 3.40
N LEU A 110 -17.51 11.21 2.99
CA LEU A 110 -17.07 12.18 1.99
C LEU A 110 -15.97 13.11 2.51
N GLN A 111 -15.80 13.28 3.83
CA GLN A 111 -14.78 14.15 4.38
C GLN A 111 -13.39 13.49 4.33
N SER A 112 -13.33 12.21 4.65
CA SER A 112 -12.09 11.42 4.61
C SER A 112 -11.85 10.71 3.28
N ASN A 113 -12.79 10.75 2.33
CA ASN A 113 -12.79 9.94 1.12
C ASN A 113 -12.61 8.44 1.41
N ALA A 114 -13.29 7.97 2.44
CA ALA A 114 -13.23 6.60 2.90
C ALA A 114 -14.56 5.86 2.70
N ILE A 115 -14.47 4.54 2.57
CA ILE A 115 -15.62 3.64 2.62
C ILE A 115 -15.38 2.66 3.75
N GLU A 116 -16.38 2.54 4.60
CA GLU A 116 -16.39 1.57 5.70
C GLU A 116 -17.53 0.56 5.48
N LEU A 117 -17.22 -0.72 5.69
CA LEU A 117 -18.23 -1.78 5.65
C LEU A 117 -18.94 -1.82 7.01
N THR A 118 -20.26 -1.93 6.97
CA THR A 118 -21.06 -2.27 8.15
C THR A 118 -20.92 -3.76 8.50
N ASN A 119 -21.45 -4.18 9.65
CA ASN A 119 -21.45 -5.61 10.00
C ASN A 119 -22.16 -6.45 8.93
N SER A 120 -23.30 -5.98 8.42
CA SER A 120 -24.01 -6.63 7.30
C SER A 120 -23.14 -6.70 6.04
N GLY A 121 -22.41 -5.61 5.73
CA GLY A 121 -21.49 -5.57 4.59
C GLY A 121 -20.36 -6.57 4.72
N HIS A 122 -19.76 -6.70 5.90
CA HIS A 122 -18.74 -7.70 6.15
C HIS A 122 -19.24 -9.13 5.92
N GLU A 123 -20.41 -9.47 6.48
CA GLU A 123 -21.01 -10.79 6.32
C GLU A 123 -21.26 -11.12 4.84
N LYS A 124 -21.84 -10.20 4.07
CA LYS A 124 -22.13 -10.39 2.64
C LYS A 124 -20.85 -10.51 1.80
N VAL A 125 -19.82 -9.69 2.10
CA VAL A 125 -18.53 -9.78 1.42
C VAL A 125 -17.88 -11.14 1.72
N GLU A 126 -17.86 -11.57 2.98
CA GLU A 126 -17.31 -12.87 3.35
C GLU A 126 -18.06 -14.03 2.66
N GLU A 127 -19.40 -14.00 2.65
CA GLU A 127 -20.19 -15.01 1.96
C GLU A 127 -19.86 -15.07 0.47
N LYS A 128 -19.71 -13.89 -0.17
CA LYS A 128 -19.31 -13.80 -1.56
C LYS A 128 -17.91 -14.37 -1.79
N LEU A 129 -16.95 -14.04 -0.94
CA LEU A 129 -15.58 -14.56 -1.04
C LEU A 129 -15.52 -16.07 -0.82
N ARG A 130 -16.33 -16.61 0.10
CA ARG A 130 -16.49 -18.07 0.28
C ARG A 130 -17.07 -18.72 -0.97
N SER A 131 -18.09 -18.12 -1.58
CA SER A 131 -18.68 -18.63 -2.83
C SER A 131 -17.70 -18.64 -4.00
N LEU A 132 -16.72 -17.74 -3.98
CA LEU A 132 -15.63 -17.67 -4.98
C LEU A 132 -14.45 -18.60 -4.63
N GLY A 133 -14.47 -19.28 -3.48
CA GLY A 133 -13.41 -20.15 -3.01
C GLY A 133 -12.13 -19.40 -2.59
N LEU A 134 -12.25 -18.11 -2.25
CA LEU A 134 -11.11 -17.25 -1.88
C LEU A 134 -10.82 -17.27 -0.38
N ILE A 135 -11.81 -17.59 0.45
CA ILE A 135 -11.65 -17.79 1.90
C ILE A 135 -12.33 -19.10 2.31
N SER A 136 -11.80 -19.72 3.36
CA SER A 136 -12.38 -20.96 3.92
C SER A 136 -13.56 -20.65 4.84
N ALA A 137 -14.40 -21.65 5.11
CA ALA A 137 -15.58 -21.49 5.94
C ALA A 137 -15.27 -21.02 7.37
N ASP A 138 -14.11 -21.44 7.91
CA ASP A 138 -13.67 -21.15 9.27
C ASP A 138 -12.84 -19.85 9.37
N GLU A 139 -12.58 -19.18 8.24
CA GLU A 139 -11.78 -17.96 8.18
C GLU A 139 -12.67 -16.72 8.03
N ASN A 140 -12.22 -15.60 8.59
CA ASN A 140 -12.82 -14.28 8.43
C ASN A 140 -11.89 -13.34 7.64
N LEU A 141 -12.41 -12.21 7.20
CA LEU A 141 -11.66 -11.19 6.45
C LEU A 141 -10.50 -10.57 7.26
N TYR A 142 -10.62 -10.56 8.58
CA TYR A 142 -9.61 -9.93 9.47
C TYR A 142 -8.49 -10.88 9.88
N SER A 143 -8.52 -12.13 9.43
CA SER A 143 -7.39 -13.02 9.65
C SER A 143 -6.15 -12.48 8.92
N SER A 144 -4.98 -12.63 9.50
CA SER A 144 -3.72 -12.09 8.94
C SER A 144 -3.43 -12.55 7.50
N LYS A 145 -3.94 -13.69 7.10
CA LYS A 145 -3.85 -14.23 5.74
C LYS A 145 -4.74 -13.48 4.74
N ASN A 146 -5.87 -12.94 5.20
CA ASN A 146 -6.92 -12.38 4.37
C ASN A 146 -6.90 -10.83 4.33
N LEU A 147 -6.00 -10.18 5.10
CA LEU A 147 -5.88 -8.72 5.12
C LEU A 147 -5.65 -8.11 3.73
N LYS A 148 -4.85 -8.77 2.90
CA LYS A 148 -4.63 -8.35 1.51
C LYS A 148 -5.91 -8.41 0.69
N LEU A 149 -6.72 -9.44 0.92
CA LEU A 149 -8.01 -9.59 0.25
C LEU A 149 -9.02 -8.52 0.68
N LEU A 150 -9.04 -8.19 1.98
CA LEU A 150 -9.83 -7.08 2.51
C LEU A 150 -9.41 -5.74 1.87
N GLU A 151 -8.12 -5.47 1.80
CA GLU A 151 -7.58 -4.26 1.16
C GLU A 151 -8.02 -4.17 -0.31
N MET A 152 -7.95 -5.28 -1.06
CA MET A 152 -8.39 -5.33 -2.45
C MET A 152 -9.90 -5.07 -2.59
N VAL A 153 -10.73 -5.62 -1.70
CA VAL A 153 -12.18 -5.36 -1.68
C VAL A 153 -12.44 -3.87 -1.44
N LEU A 154 -11.79 -3.27 -0.44
CA LEU A 154 -11.93 -1.83 -0.15
C LEU A 154 -11.45 -0.96 -1.32
N CYS A 155 -10.35 -1.33 -1.98
CA CYS A 155 -9.89 -0.64 -3.20
C CYS A 155 -10.94 -0.70 -4.33
N ILE A 156 -11.58 -1.85 -4.53
CA ILE A 156 -12.62 -2.03 -5.54
C ILE A 156 -13.87 -1.19 -5.19
N LEU A 157 -14.28 -1.18 -3.93
CA LEU A 157 -15.39 -0.34 -3.46
C LEU A 157 -15.08 1.14 -3.72
N ARG A 158 -13.92 1.62 -3.29
CA ARG A 158 -13.50 3.00 -3.54
C ARG A 158 -13.47 3.36 -5.02
N ALA A 159 -12.90 2.50 -5.85
CA ALA A 159 -12.81 2.73 -7.30
C ALA A 159 -14.17 2.82 -8.00
N ASN A 160 -15.19 2.12 -7.49
CA ASN A 160 -16.52 2.11 -8.10
C ASN A 160 -17.49 3.14 -7.51
N LEU A 161 -17.31 3.51 -6.24
CA LEU A 161 -18.29 4.30 -5.50
C LEU A 161 -17.83 5.75 -5.26
N LEU A 162 -16.53 5.99 -5.13
CA LEU A 162 -15.99 7.32 -4.85
C LEU A 162 -15.48 8.04 -6.11
N PHE A 163 -15.01 7.30 -7.13
CA PHE A 163 -14.42 7.91 -8.31
C PHE A 163 -15.35 7.83 -9.50
N LEU A 164 -15.80 9.00 -9.98
CA LEU A 164 -16.74 9.12 -11.08
C LEU A 164 -16.00 9.40 -12.39
N LYS A 165 -16.28 8.58 -13.40
CA LYS A 165 -15.77 8.80 -14.75
C LYS A 165 -16.28 10.15 -15.30
N ASN A 166 -15.39 10.92 -15.93
CA ASN A 166 -15.59 12.27 -16.47
C ASN A 166 -15.70 13.39 -15.41
N THR A 167 -15.61 13.05 -14.12
CA THR A 167 -15.54 14.00 -13.01
C THR A 167 -14.14 13.92 -12.39
N ASP A 168 -13.75 12.73 -11.94
CA ASP A 168 -12.47 12.50 -11.26
C ASP A 168 -11.40 11.98 -12.21
N TYR A 169 -11.81 11.27 -13.26
CA TYR A 169 -10.90 10.74 -14.27
C TYR A 169 -11.54 10.65 -15.66
N ILE A 170 -10.70 10.64 -16.68
CA ILE A 170 -11.07 10.35 -18.07
C ILE A 170 -10.28 9.16 -18.60
N LEU A 171 -10.86 8.49 -19.61
CA LEU A 171 -10.17 7.43 -20.35
C LEU A 171 -9.83 7.96 -21.75
N GLN A 172 -8.55 7.99 -22.09
CA GLN A 172 -8.07 8.39 -23.40
C GLN A 172 -7.06 7.38 -23.92
N ASN A 173 -7.28 6.83 -25.11
CA ASN A 173 -6.39 5.85 -25.74
C ASN A 173 -6.00 4.65 -24.83
N LEU A 174 -6.97 4.10 -24.10
CA LEU A 174 -6.79 3.05 -23.10
C LEU A 174 -5.92 3.43 -21.89
N SER A 175 -5.64 4.71 -21.72
CA SER A 175 -4.98 5.25 -20.53
C SER A 175 -5.98 5.97 -19.65
N LEU A 176 -5.81 5.82 -18.32
CA LEU A 176 -6.58 6.55 -17.31
C LEU A 176 -5.82 7.82 -16.96
N ILE A 177 -6.50 8.96 -17.06
CA ILE A 177 -5.94 10.28 -16.75
C ILE A 177 -6.79 10.89 -15.63
N HIS A 178 -6.17 11.20 -14.50
CA HIS A 178 -6.83 11.94 -13.42
C HIS A 178 -7.07 13.39 -13.81
N ILE A 179 -8.20 13.92 -13.38
CA ILE A 179 -8.58 15.32 -13.57
C ILE A 179 -8.13 16.13 -12.36
#